data_208a9e8095660e9de06d06b1d62307b1
#
_entry.id   208a9e8095660e9de06d06b1d62307b1
#
_cell.length_a   1.000
_cell.length_b   1.000
_cell.length_c   1.000
_cell.angle_alpha   90.00
_cell.angle_beta   90.00
_cell.angle_gamma   90.00
#
_symmetry.space_group_name_H-M   'P 1'
#
loop_
_entity.id
_entity.type
_entity.pdbx_description
1 polymer ?
#
loop_
_entity_poly.entity_id
_entity_poly.type
_entity_poly.pdbx_seq_one_letter_code
_entity_poly.pdbx_strand_id
1 'polypeptide(L)'
;MNIQKILITGATGTMGLECLKQLSSDLDMFHLIISARDSSKNRIALKGYINLDAVTIKWGDLTDYSYVRECVKDADIILHIAAFVSPAADYNPKKAMQINYGSTRNLLRAVRESGRENETRFVYIGTVAETGERLPPIHWGRVGDPIKPSMFDYYAVSKVAAERLVIESGLRYWVSLRQTGIIGPAMSRIWDAIMLHNCFDNVLEYVSDRDSGRLLRNLCVFEINQSLSSSFWGHIYNIGGGESCRIDTYHLYQNSYGMMGISNLNRVLNPKWQATRNFHGQYYLDSDKLENYLHFRHDSIQYFYDCCLKEFEAAASLAMTLGRLPGGQRLLCSVLRRKFKKLALTEHGTLSYLNQNREDYIEAYWGGRKAWETLPDSLDDVSHFTDWDNVIILDHGYNESKPESELNLEDIRQAAEFRGGRCLSSEMKTGNWTQKLTFSCAFGHTFEASPRLVLEGGHWCPVCERTSWNYGERAKRDPFFAQVWTPLHQAEELREYPKVVSELDID
;
A
#
# COMPACT_ATOMS: atom_id res chain seq x y z
N MET A 1 2.25 -31.14 -21.61
CA MET A 1 2.77 -30.04 -20.75
C MET A 1 2.37 -30.34 -19.32
N ASN A 2 3.28 -30.22 -18.35
CA ASN A 2 2.86 -30.30 -16.95
C ASN A 2 2.00 -29.07 -16.64
N ILE A 3 0.79 -29.30 -16.11
CA ILE A 3 -0.12 -28.25 -15.69
C ILE A 3 0.54 -27.50 -14.52
N GLN A 4 0.71 -26.20 -14.63
CA GLN A 4 1.34 -25.36 -13.61
C GLN A 4 0.39 -25.18 -12.41
N LYS A 5 0.91 -25.29 -11.19
CA LYS A 5 0.15 -25.14 -9.96
C LYS A 5 0.34 -23.73 -9.37
N ILE A 6 -0.75 -22.98 -9.26
CA ILE A 6 -0.75 -21.62 -8.73
C ILE A 6 -1.36 -21.62 -7.33
N LEU A 7 -0.56 -21.28 -6.32
CA LEU A 7 -1.06 -21.05 -4.96
C LEU A 7 -1.54 -19.60 -4.84
N ILE A 8 -2.82 -19.43 -4.48
CA ILE A 8 -3.42 -18.11 -4.24
C ILE A 8 -3.72 -17.99 -2.75
N THR A 9 -3.06 -17.07 -2.08
CA THR A 9 -3.43 -16.66 -0.72
C THR A 9 -4.29 -15.40 -0.80
N GLY A 10 -5.26 -15.23 0.11
CA GLY A 10 -6.13 -14.06 0.09
C GLY A 10 -7.17 -14.03 -1.03
N ALA A 11 -7.49 -15.17 -1.63
CA ALA A 11 -8.43 -15.33 -2.74
C ALA A 11 -9.84 -14.79 -2.47
N THR A 12 -10.23 -14.53 -1.23
CA THR A 12 -11.53 -14.00 -0.81
C THR A 12 -11.55 -12.48 -0.54
N GLY A 13 -10.40 -11.81 -0.70
CA GLY A 13 -10.28 -10.35 -0.68
C GLY A 13 -10.63 -9.71 -2.02
N THR A 14 -10.68 -8.37 -2.08
CA THR A 14 -11.05 -7.62 -3.29
C THR A 14 -10.21 -8.00 -4.51
N MET A 15 -8.90 -7.85 -4.43
CA MET A 15 -7.96 -8.22 -5.50
C MET A 15 -7.99 -9.73 -5.77
N GLY A 16 -8.02 -10.55 -4.69
CA GLY A 16 -7.98 -12.00 -4.81
C GLY A 16 -9.20 -12.61 -5.49
N LEU A 17 -10.40 -12.08 -5.24
CA LEU A 17 -11.63 -12.53 -5.91
C LEU A 17 -11.62 -12.23 -7.41
N GLU A 18 -11.18 -11.03 -7.83
CA GLU A 18 -11.06 -10.71 -9.23
C GLU A 18 -9.94 -11.51 -9.91
N CYS A 19 -8.79 -11.73 -9.24
CA CYS A 19 -7.75 -12.61 -9.70
C CYS A 19 -8.29 -14.03 -9.93
N LEU A 20 -8.98 -14.61 -8.93
CA LEU A 20 -9.56 -15.95 -9.01
C LEU A 20 -10.59 -16.05 -10.15
N LYS A 21 -11.47 -15.06 -10.28
CA LYS A 21 -12.47 -15.01 -11.34
C LYS A 21 -11.83 -15.01 -12.73
N GLN A 22 -10.77 -14.22 -12.91
CA GLN A 22 -10.12 -14.13 -14.22
C GLN A 22 -9.26 -15.36 -14.52
N LEU A 23 -8.52 -15.91 -13.56
CA LEU A 23 -7.78 -17.16 -13.73
C LEU A 23 -8.71 -18.35 -14.01
N SER A 24 -9.95 -18.31 -13.52
CA SER A 24 -10.93 -19.38 -13.77
C SER A 24 -11.36 -19.50 -15.23
N SER A 25 -11.02 -18.53 -16.08
CA SER A 25 -11.23 -18.60 -17.53
C SER A 25 -10.14 -19.41 -18.25
N ASP A 26 -9.06 -19.73 -17.57
CA ASP A 26 -7.85 -20.38 -18.13
C ASP A 26 -7.50 -21.68 -17.37
N LEU A 27 -8.49 -22.39 -16.81
CA LEU A 27 -8.29 -23.62 -16.02
C LEU A 27 -7.76 -24.81 -16.83
N ASP A 28 -7.74 -24.73 -18.13
CA ASP A 28 -7.04 -25.66 -19.02
C ASP A 28 -5.51 -25.49 -18.95
N MET A 29 -5.02 -24.32 -18.52
CA MET A 29 -3.60 -24.01 -18.37
C MET A 29 -3.07 -24.23 -16.95
N PHE A 30 -3.94 -24.11 -15.92
CA PHE A 30 -3.54 -24.06 -14.49
C PHE A 30 -4.31 -25.02 -13.62
N HIS A 31 -3.64 -25.46 -12.54
CA HIS A 31 -4.32 -25.98 -11.35
C HIS A 31 -4.21 -24.96 -10.22
N LEU A 32 -5.35 -24.46 -9.74
CA LEU A 32 -5.39 -23.44 -8.67
C LEU A 32 -5.43 -24.11 -7.30
N ILE A 33 -4.50 -23.72 -6.43
CA ILE A 33 -4.50 -24.08 -5.00
C ILE A 33 -4.93 -22.82 -4.23
N ILE A 34 -6.12 -22.85 -3.63
CA ILE A 34 -6.65 -21.71 -2.91
C ILE A 34 -6.44 -21.92 -1.41
N SER A 35 -5.63 -21.08 -0.79
CA SER A 35 -5.49 -21.03 0.67
C SER A 35 -6.50 -20.06 1.27
N ALA A 36 -7.38 -20.55 2.14
CA ALA A 36 -8.41 -19.74 2.78
C ALA A 36 -8.68 -20.18 4.22
N ARG A 37 -8.97 -19.22 5.11
CA ARG A 37 -9.44 -19.53 6.47
C ARG A 37 -10.84 -20.13 6.40
N ASP A 38 -11.07 -21.18 7.19
CA ASP A 38 -12.40 -21.79 7.29
C ASP A 38 -13.37 -20.87 8.05
N SER A 39 -14.21 -20.20 7.29
CA SER A 39 -15.28 -19.32 7.80
C SER A 39 -16.48 -19.33 6.86
N SER A 40 -17.68 -19.08 7.41
CA SER A 40 -18.90 -19.01 6.60
C SER A 40 -18.77 -18.02 5.45
N LYS A 41 -18.16 -16.86 5.68
CA LYS A 41 -17.89 -15.83 4.64
C LYS A 41 -17.06 -16.39 3.49
N ASN A 42 -15.94 -17.05 3.81
CA ASN A 42 -15.04 -17.61 2.79
C ASN A 42 -15.66 -18.79 2.06
N ARG A 43 -16.42 -19.64 2.76
CA ARG A 43 -17.16 -20.75 2.12
C ARG A 43 -18.21 -20.26 1.12
N ILE A 44 -18.90 -19.16 1.44
CA ILE A 44 -19.85 -18.51 0.51
C ILE A 44 -19.11 -17.94 -0.69
N ALA A 45 -18.02 -17.21 -0.47
CA ALA A 45 -17.26 -16.58 -1.54
C ALA A 45 -16.66 -17.61 -2.53
N LEU A 46 -16.24 -18.77 -2.02
CA LEU A 46 -15.60 -19.82 -2.81
C LEU A 46 -16.57 -20.92 -3.29
N LYS A 47 -17.89 -20.81 -3.01
CA LYS A 47 -18.86 -21.85 -3.35
C LYS A 47 -18.83 -22.27 -4.82
N GLY A 48 -18.63 -21.33 -5.75
CA GLY A 48 -18.59 -21.58 -7.19
C GLY A 48 -17.34 -22.34 -7.66
N TYR A 49 -16.33 -22.50 -6.79
CA TYR A 49 -15.03 -23.08 -7.14
C TYR A 49 -14.80 -24.46 -6.52
N ILE A 50 -15.60 -24.88 -5.55
CA ILE A 50 -15.38 -26.11 -4.74
C ILE A 50 -15.39 -27.38 -5.61
N ASN A 51 -16.18 -27.42 -6.67
CA ASN A 51 -16.39 -28.61 -7.49
C ASN A 51 -15.69 -28.54 -8.85
N LEU A 52 -14.72 -27.63 -9.03
CA LEU A 52 -13.95 -27.54 -10.26
C LEU A 52 -12.72 -28.46 -10.15
N ASP A 53 -12.54 -29.37 -11.11
CA ASP A 53 -11.44 -30.36 -11.11
C ASP A 53 -10.05 -29.72 -11.08
N ALA A 54 -9.89 -28.54 -11.68
CA ALA A 54 -8.64 -27.80 -11.68
C ALA A 54 -8.47 -26.87 -10.46
N VAL A 55 -9.30 -27.02 -9.40
CA VAL A 55 -9.25 -26.16 -8.21
C VAL A 55 -9.19 -27.01 -6.93
N THR A 56 -8.20 -26.77 -6.12
CA THR A 56 -8.07 -27.38 -4.77
C THR A 56 -8.17 -26.28 -3.72
N ILE A 57 -9.15 -26.35 -2.83
CA ILE A 57 -9.26 -25.42 -1.70
C ILE A 57 -8.67 -26.06 -0.46
N LYS A 58 -7.64 -25.43 0.11
CA LYS A 58 -7.02 -25.81 1.38
C LYS A 58 -7.51 -24.85 2.47
N TRP A 59 -8.16 -25.40 3.50
CA TRP A 59 -8.69 -24.61 4.61
C TRP A 59 -7.69 -24.58 5.76
N GLY A 60 -7.26 -23.40 6.20
CA GLY A 60 -6.32 -23.21 7.30
C GLY A 60 -5.86 -21.76 7.46
N ASP A 61 -4.88 -21.56 8.34
CA ASP A 61 -4.33 -20.24 8.65
C ASP A 61 -2.86 -20.16 8.23
N LEU A 62 -2.47 -19.09 7.52
CA LEU A 62 -1.09 -18.87 7.06
C LEU A 62 -0.10 -18.59 8.22
N THR A 63 -0.59 -18.36 9.43
CA THR A 63 0.26 -18.27 10.63
C THR A 63 0.67 -19.65 11.15
N ASP A 64 -0.02 -20.73 10.75
CA ASP A 64 0.37 -22.11 11.02
C ASP A 64 1.36 -22.59 9.96
N TYR A 65 2.60 -22.82 10.38
CA TYR A 65 3.67 -23.22 9.46
C TYR A 65 3.43 -24.60 8.85
N SER A 66 2.85 -25.55 9.58
CA SER A 66 2.56 -26.90 9.07
C SER A 66 1.56 -26.85 7.91
N TYR A 67 0.54 -26.02 8.05
CA TYR A 67 -0.44 -25.75 6.99
C TYR A 67 0.19 -25.08 5.77
N VAL A 68 1.03 -24.07 5.98
CA VAL A 68 1.73 -23.35 4.90
C VAL A 68 2.61 -24.32 4.09
N ARG A 69 3.37 -25.17 4.77
CA ARG A 69 4.23 -26.17 4.12
C ARG A 69 3.44 -27.09 3.17
N GLU A 70 2.26 -27.53 3.59
CA GLU A 70 1.39 -28.34 2.73
C GLU A 70 0.80 -27.54 1.55
N CYS A 71 0.58 -26.24 1.72
CA CYS A 71 0.12 -25.39 0.61
C CYS A 71 1.20 -25.18 -0.44
N VAL A 72 2.45 -24.96 -0.03
CA VAL A 72 3.58 -24.58 -0.88
C VAL A 72 4.18 -25.77 -1.62
N LYS A 73 4.08 -26.98 -1.07
CA LYS A 73 4.79 -28.20 -1.51
C LYS A 73 4.87 -28.39 -3.03
N ASP A 74 3.79 -28.11 -3.74
CA ASP A 74 3.70 -28.35 -5.20
C ASP A 74 3.46 -27.07 -6.00
N ALA A 75 3.52 -25.89 -5.36
CA ALA A 75 3.21 -24.63 -6.03
C ALA A 75 4.37 -24.16 -6.91
N ASP A 76 4.10 -23.91 -8.20
CA ASP A 76 5.06 -23.36 -9.15
C ASP A 76 5.07 -21.83 -9.09
N ILE A 77 3.86 -21.25 -8.93
CA ILE A 77 3.67 -19.81 -8.74
C ILE A 77 2.92 -19.59 -7.42
N ILE A 78 3.38 -18.66 -6.60
CA ILE A 78 2.72 -18.26 -5.36
C ILE A 78 2.29 -16.81 -5.49
N LEU A 79 0.97 -16.57 -5.54
CA LEU A 79 0.38 -15.24 -5.47
C LEU A 79 0.04 -14.93 -4.01
N HIS A 80 0.96 -14.22 -3.32
CA HIS A 80 0.77 -13.85 -1.92
C HIS A 80 0.03 -12.52 -1.80
N ILE A 81 -1.31 -12.61 -1.91
CA ILE A 81 -2.24 -11.46 -1.85
C ILE A 81 -2.78 -11.26 -0.42
N ALA A 82 -2.76 -12.31 0.40
CA ALA A 82 -3.31 -12.26 1.75
C ALA A 82 -2.65 -11.17 2.59
N ALA A 83 -3.49 -10.30 3.16
CA ALA A 83 -3.07 -9.30 4.12
C ALA A 83 -4.18 -9.00 5.14
N PHE A 84 -3.79 -8.58 6.33
CA PHE A 84 -4.66 -7.92 7.29
C PHE A 84 -4.50 -6.42 7.10
N VAL A 85 -5.52 -5.78 6.53
CA VAL A 85 -5.45 -4.42 5.98
C VAL A 85 -6.03 -3.37 6.93
N SER A 86 -5.68 -2.10 6.70
CA SER A 86 -6.30 -0.95 7.35
C SER A 86 -7.82 -0.90 7.05
N PRO A 87 -8.65 -0.36 7.98
CA PRO A 87 -8.25 0.22 9.28
C PRO A 87 -8.03 -0.83 10.38
N ALA A 88 -8.47 -2.06 10.20
CA ALA A 88 -8.42 -3.11 11.24
C ALA A 88 -6.98 -3.46 11.67
N ALA A 89 -6.01 -3.35 10.77
CA ALA A 89 -4.60 -3.57 11.05
C ALA A 89 -4.03 -2.49 11.98
N ASP A 90 -4.44 -1.24 11.80
CA ASP A 90 -3.97 -0.11 12.59
C ASP A 90 -4.50 -0.17 14.03
N TYR A 91 -5.70 -0.75 14.19
CA TYR A 91 -6.31 -0.98 15.51
C TYR A 91 -5.77 -2.23 16.22
N ASN A 92 -5.08 -3.12 15.50
CA ASN A 92 -4.53 -4.37 16.02
C ASN A 92 -3.09 -4.62 15.54
N PRO A 93 -2.11 -3.81 15.99
CA PRO A 93 -0.73 -3.86 15.48
C PRO A 93 -0.06 -5.23 15.58
N LYS A 94 -0.23 -5.91 16.72
CA LYS A 94 0.32 -7.26 16.94
C LYS A 94 -0.21 -8.25 15.92
N LYS A 95 -1.53 -8.23 15.69
CA LYS A 95 -2.17 -9.10 14.70
C LYS A 95 -1.74 -8.76 13.27
N ALA A 96 -1.55 -7.47 12.96
CA ALA A 96 -1.00 -7.04 11.67
C ALA A 96 0.37 -7.67 11.42
N MET A 97 1.28 -7.60 12.39
CA MET A 97 2.60 -8.24 12.30
C MET A 97 2.50 -9.76 12.17
N GLN A 98 1.70 -10.41 13.02
CA GLN A 98 1.52 -11.87 12.97
C GLN A 98 1.02 -12.35 11.61
N ILE A 99 0.05 -11.66 11.03
CA ILE A 99 -0.53 -12.05 9.74
C ILE A 99 0.38 -11.60 8.59
N ASN A 100 0.69 -10.31 8.46
CA ASN A 100 1.36 -9.79 7.25
C ASN A 100 2.84 -10.23 7.19
N TYR A 101 3.59 -10.03 8.27
CA TYR A 101 4.99 -10.47 8.36
C TYR A 101 5.10 -11.98 8.55
N GLY A 102 4.36 -12.53 9.52
CA GLY A 102 4.45 -13.95 9.88
C GLY A 102 4.06 -14.89 8.75
N SER A 103 2.97 -14.61 8.01
CA SER A 103 2.59 -15.45 6.87
C SER A 103 3.60 -15.37 5.72
N THR A 104 4.13 -14.17 5.44
CA THR A 104 5.18 -14.00 4.42
C THR A 104 6.43 -14.80 4.79
N ARG A 105 6.88 -14.70 6.06
CA ARG A 105 8.01 -15.50 6.58
C ARG A 105 7.76 -17.00 6.42
N ASN A 106 6.57 -17.47 6.79
CA ASN A 106 6.22 -18.89 6.69
C ASN A 106 6.25 -19.40 5.23
N LEU A 107 5.69 -18.62 4.29
CA LEU A 107 5.70 -18.97 2.86
C LEU A 107 7.13 -19.04 2.30
N LEU A 108 7.95 -18.02 2.54
CA LEU A 108 9.34 -17.98 2.09
C LEU A 108 10.18 -19.12 2.69
N ARG A 109 9.97 -19.39 3.99
CA ARG A 109 10.61 -20.52 4.68
C ARG A 109 10.20 -21.85 4.05
N ALA A 110 8.92 -22.07 3.77
CA ALA A 110 8.42 -23.31 3.18
C ALA A 110 8.98 -23.54 1.76
N VAL A 111 9.10 -22.48 0.95
CA VAL A 111 9.74 -22.57 -0.38
C VAL A 111 11.20 -23.01 -0.26
N ARG A 112 11.97 -22.40 0.64
CA ARG A 112 13.39 -22.76 0.86
C ARG A 112 13.55 -24.18 1.39
N GLU A 113 12.77 -24.58 2.41
CA GLU A 113 12.84 -25.92 3.00
C GLU A 113 12.40 -27.02 2.01
N SER A 114 11.61 -26.67 0.97
CA SER A 114 11.27 -27.59 -0.12
C SER A 114 12.37 -27.73 -1.19
N GLY A 115 13.45 -26.93 -1.10
CA GLY A 115 14.54 -26.90 -2.09
C GLY A 115 14.16 -26.28 -3.44
N ARG A 116 13.06 -25.47 -3.45
CA ARG A 116 12.51 -24.89 -4.71
C ARG A 116 12.79 -23.40 -4.86
N GLU A 117 13.77 -22.86 -4.14
CA GLU A 117 14.14 -21.45 -4.16
C GLU A 117 14.59 -20.94 -5.55
N ASN A 118 15.03 -21.85 -6.43
CA ASN A 118 15.45 -21.54 -7.79
C ASN A 118 14.36 -21.79 -8.85
N GLU A 119 13.19 -22.29 -8.45
CA GLU A 119 12.12 -22.72 -9.36
C GLU A 119 10.82 -21.95 -9.12
N THR A 120 10.42 -21.78 -7.86
CA THR A 120 9.16 -21.14 -7.49
C THR A 120 9.16 -19.64 -7.80
N ARG A 121 8.09 -19.18 -8.46
CA ARG A 121 7.81 -17.76 -8.71
C ARG A 121 7.02 -17.20 -7.53
N PHE A 122 7.62 -16.28 -6.80
CA PHE A 122 7.00 -15.69 -5.61
C PHE A 122 6.55 -14.25 -5.90
N VAL A 123 5.24 -14.03 -5.99
CA VAL A 123 4.62 -12.72 -6.22
C VAL A 123 4.08 -12.20 -4.89
N TYR A 124 4.70 -11.15 -4.37
CA TYR A 124 4.28 -10.46 -3.16
C TYR A 124 3.52 -9.20 -3.50
N ILE A 125 2.38 -8.99 -2.86
CA ILE A 125 1.62 -7.74 -2.99
C ILE A 125 2.03 -6.81 -1.84
N GLY A 126 2.88 -5.81 -2.15
CA GLY A 126 3.25 -4.69 -1.27
C GLY A 126 2.14 -3.63 -1.19
N THR A 127 2.49 -2.40 -0.82
CA THR A 127 1.50 -1.32 -0.69
C THR A 127 2.12 0.07 -0.86
N VAL A 128 1.35 1.02 -1.40
CA VAL A 128 1.68 2.45 -1.42
C VAL A 128 1.91 3.01 -0.02
N ALA A 129 1.29 2.42 1.00
CA ALA A 129 1.43 2.85 2.39
C ALA A 129 2.88 2.74 2.93
N GLU A 130 3.74 1.96 2.28
CA GLU A 130 5.16 1.84 2.65
C GLU A 130 5.93 3.17 2.46
N THR A 131 5.56 3.97 1.46
CA THR A 131 6.14 5.30 1.24
C THR A 131 5.43 6.40 2.05
N GLY A 132 4.23 6.12 2.56
CA GLY A 132 3.45 6.98 3.45
C GLY A 132 3.02 8.29 2.82
N GLU A 133 3.01 9.33 3.63
CA GLU A 133 2.56 10.65 3.23
C GLU A 133 3.43 11.27 2.15
N ARG A 134 2.78 11.72 1.07
CA ARG A 134 3.36 12.41 -0.08
C ARG A 134 2.44 13.54 -0.52
N LEU A 135 2.22 14.52 0.35
CA LEU A 135 1.46 15.70 -0.04
C LEU A 135 2.27 16.61 -0.98
N PRO A 136 1.62 17.52 -1.72
CA PRO A 136 2.33 18.55 -2.50
C PRO A 136 3.35 19.31 -1.63
N PRO A 137 4.53 19.65 -2.17
CA PRO A 137 4.94 19.54 -3.57
C PRO A 137 5.59 18.20 -3.94
N ILE A 138 5.69 17.21 -3.04
CA ILE A 138 6.40 15.95 -3.25
C ILE A 138 5.44 14.78 -3.54
N HIS A 139 4.31 15.06 -4.15
CA HIS A 139 3.21 14.11 -4.39
C HIS A 139 3.47 13.12 -5.55
N TRP A 140 4.56 13.25 -6.26
CA TRP A 140 5.05 12.27 -7.21
C TRP A 140 6.09 11.37 -6.57
N GLY A 141 6.00 10.06 -6.81
CA GLY A 141 6.94 9.08 -6.27
C GLY A 141 7.29 7.98 -7.25
N ARG A 142 8.35 7.25 -6.94
CA ARG A 142 8.86 6.12 -7.72
C ARG A 142 9.47 5.04 -6.81
N VAL A 143 9.75 3.88 -7.38
CA VAL A 143 10.54 2.85 -6.72
C VAL A 143 11.93 3.40 -6.37
N GLY A 144 12.45 3.05 -5.18
CA GLY A 144 13.72 3.58 -4.66
C GLY A 144 13.56 4.75 -3.71
N ASP A 145 12.44 5.45 -3.73
CA ASP A 145 12.13 6.54 -2.81
C ASP A 145 12.13 6.09 -1.33
N PRO A 146 12.36 7.01 -0.38
CA PRO A 146 12.43 6.67 1.04
C PRO A 146 11.18 5.96 1.55
N ILE A 147 11.37 4.86 2.27
CA ILE A 147 10.32 4.19 3.05
C ILE A 147 9.99 5.07 4.27
N LYS A 148 8.73 5.54 4.33
CA LYS A 148 8.22 6.45 5.38
C LYS A 148 6.76 6.13 5.74
N PRO A 149 6.43 4.98 6.35
CA PRO A 149 5.06 4.73 6.82
C PRO A 149 4.51 5.89 7.62
N SER A 150 3.27 6.29 7.36
CA SER A 150 2.60 7.32 8.14
C SER A 150 2.54 6.92 9.63
N MET A 151 2.56 7.89 10.54
CA MET A 151 2.48 7.62 11.98
C MET A 151 1.16 6.92 12.30
N PHE A 152 1.23 5.87 13.13
CA PHE A 152 0.11 4.99 13.50
C PHE A 152 -0.43 4.07 12.38
N ASP A 153 0.15 4.11 11.18
CA ASP A 153 -0.17 3.16 10.11
C ASP A 153 0.59 1.82 10.34
N TYR A 154 0.03 0.98 11.20
CA TYR A 154 0.62 -0.32 11.52
C TYR A 154 0.45 -1.36 10.40
N TYR A 155 -0.50 -1.13 9.50
CA TYR A 155 -0.57 -1.89 8.26
C TYR A 155 0.72 -1.70 7.45
N ALA A 156 1.08 -0.43 7.18
CA ALA A 156 2.30 -0.10 6.46
C ALA A 156 3.55 -0.64 7.16
N VAL A 157 3.67 -0.49 8.49
CA VAL A 157 4.79 -1.04 9.28
C VAL A 157 4.94 -2.55 9.06
N SER A 158 3.84 -3.30 9.09
CA SER A 158 3.86 -4.75 8.89
C SER A 158 4.22 -5.14 7.45
N LYS A 159 3.79 -4.34 6.47
CA LYS A 159 4.09 -4.57 5.04
C LYS A 159 5.53 -4.24 4.69
N VAL A 160 6.11 -3.17 5.25
CA VAL A 160 7.55 -2.84 5.13
C VAL A 160 8.41 -3.98 5.66
N ALA A 161 8.07 -4.51 6.84
CA ALA A 161 8.80 -5.66 7.41
C ALA A 161 8.72 -6.90 6.53
N ALA A 162 7.55 -7.17 5.94
CA ALA A 162 7.33 -8.32 5.06
C ALA A 162 8.03 -8.15 3.70
N GLU A 163 7.99 -6.96 3.09
CA GLU A 163 8.69 -6.68 1.82
C GLU A 163 10.20 -6.88 1.96
N ARG A 164 10.80 -6.42 3.07
CA ARG A 164 12.21 -6.68 3.39
C ARG A 164 12.53 -8.17 3.35
N LEU A 165 11.67 -9.04 3.92
CA LEU A 165 11.87 -10.49 3.85
C LEU A 165 11.87 -11.02 2.42
N VAL A 166 10.99 -10.50 1.57
CA VAL A 166 10.87 -10.93 0.17
C VAL A 166 12.11 -10.56 -0.63
N ILE A 167 12.54 -9.29 -0.54
CA ILE A 167 13.73 -8.79 -1.25
C ILE A 167 14.99 -9.56 -0.82
N GLU A 168 15.07 -9.90 0.47
CA GLU A 168 16.21 -10.56 1.08
C GLU A 168 16.07 -12.09 1.17
N SER A 169 15.03 -12.65 0.52
CA SER A 169 14.65 -14.07 0.62
C SER A 169 15.67 -15.04 0.07
N GLY A 170 16.51 -14.60 -0.87
CA GLY A 170 17.40 -15.47 -1.64
C GLY A 170 16.67 -16.31 -2.72
N LEU A 171 15.35 -16.11 -2.91
CA LEU A 171 14.64 -16.75 -4.02
C LEU A 171 15.12 -16.16 -5.35
N ARG A 172 15.26 -17.02 -6.35
CA ARG A 172 15.68 -16.59 -7.70
C ARG A 172 14.60 -15.74 -8.40
N TYR A 173 13.33 -16.11 -8.25
CA TYR A 173 12.20 -15.49 -8.93
C TYR A 173 11.22 -14.94 -7.88
N TRP A 174 11.42 -13.70 -7.49
CA TRP A 174 10.48 -12.96 -6.65
C TRP A 174 10.14 -11.63 -7.32
N VAL A 175 9.01 -11.06 -6.97
CA VAL A 175 8.63 -9.70 -7.32
C VAL A 175 7.82 -9.09 -6.19
N SER A 176 8.06 -7.81 -5.86
CA SER A 176 7.21 -7.02 -4.98
C SER A 176 6.40 -6.04 -5.82
N LEU A 177 5.08 -6.11 -5.71
CA LEU A 177 4.12 -5.28 -6.41
C LEU A 177 3.41 -4.37 -5.40
N ARG A 178 3.84 -3.10 -5.28
CA ARG A 178 3.28 -2.13 -4.33
C ARG A 178 1.93 -1.65 -4.81
N GLN A 179 0.87 -2.20 -4.23
CA GLN A 179 -0.52 -1.92 -4.58
C GLN A 179 -0.94 -0.55 -4.07
N THR A 180 -1.54 0.26 -4.95
CA THR A 180 -2.22 1.51 -4.63
C THR A 180 -3.64 1.27 -4.13
N GLY A 181 -4.41 2.33 -3.90
CA GLY A 181 -5.84 2.25 -3.57
C GLY A 181 -6.63 1.53 -4.66
N ILE A 182 -7.39 0.50 -4.27
CA ILE A 182 -8.23 -0.29 -5.20
C ILE A 182 -9.61 0.31 -5.25
N ILE A 183 -10.01 0.84 -6.41
CA ILE A 183 -11.36 1.30 -6.67
C ILE A 183 -12.25 0.14 -7.14
N GLY A 184 -13.51 0.18 -6.73
CA GLY A 184 -14.51 -0.83 -7.08
C GLY A 184 -15.64 -0.90 -6.07
N PRO A 185 -16.51 -1.93 -6.15
CA PRO A 185 -17.69 -2.07 -5.28
C PRO A 185 -17.35 -2.16 -3.78
N ALA A 186 -16.15 -2.66 -3.42
CA ALA A 186 -15.76 -2.75 -2.02
C ALA A 186 -15.45 -1.36 -1.44
N MET A 187 -14.75 -0.50 -2.20
CA MET A 187 -14.41 0.86 -1.77
C MET A 187 -15.66 1.74 -1.64
N SER A 188 -16.63 1.61 -2.55
CA SER A 188 -17.86 2.41 -2.50
C SER A 188 -18.71 2.16 -1.23
N ARG A 189 -18.47 1.05 -0.53
CA ARG A 189 -19.15 0.65 0.72
C ARG A 189 -18.42 1.03 1.99
N ILE A 190 -17.20 1.57 1.87
CA ILE A 190 -16.42 1.96 3.06
C ILE A 190 -17.15 3.09 3.79
N TRP A 191 -17.44 2.86 5.07
CA TRP A 191 -17.94 3.87 5.99
C TRP A 191 -17.22 3.71 7.33
N ASP A 192 -16.03 4.31 7.41
CA ASP A 192 -15.11 4.19 8.53
C ASP A 192 -14.40 5.52 8.80
N ALA A 193 -13.89 5.70 10.03
CA ALA A 193 -13.16 6.91 10.44
C ALA A 193 -11.93 7.21 9.55
N ILE A 194 -11.34 6.20 8.92
CA ILE A 194 -10.22 6.34 7.99
C ILE A 194 -10.51 7.31 6.84
N MET A 195 -11.79 7.47 6.45
CA MET A 195 -12.19 8.47 5.46
C MET A 195 -11.85 9.90 5.89
N LEU A 196 -11.81 10.18 7.19
CA LEU A 196 -11.49 11.50 7.75
C LEU A 196 -10.00 11.64 8.08
N HIS A 197 -9.24 10.54 8.07
CA HIS A 197 -7.78 10.58 8.14
C HIS A 197 -7.13 10.94 6.80
N ASN A 198 -7.83 10.66 5.69
CA ASN A 198 -7.34 10.97 4.35
C ASN A 198 -7.49 12.47 4.06
N CYS A 199 -6.37 13.16 3.85
CA CYS A 199 -6.32 14.62 3.65
C CYS A 199 -6.97 15.04 2.32
N PHE A 200 -7.53 16.24 2.22
CA PHE A 200 -8.15 16.72 0.97
C PHE A 200 -7.14 16.79 -0.19
N ASP A 201 -5.92 17.27 0.08
CA ASP A 201 -4.86 17.38 -0.93
C ASP A 201 -4.02 16.09 -1.05
N ASN A 202 -4.45 14.99 -0.42
CA ASN A 202 -3.82 13.69 -0.64
C ASN A 202 -4.21 13.14 -2.01
N VAL A 203 -3.24 12.61 -2.74
CA VAL A 203 -3.41 12.08 -4.10
C VAL A 203 -3.18 10.58 -4.14
N LEU A 204 -3.91 9.90 -5.02
CA LEU A 204 -3.66 8.51 -5.36
C LEU A 204 -3.83 8.29 -6.87
N GLU A 205 -2.92 7.52 -7.43
CA GLU A 205 -3.10 6.90 -8.74
C GLU A 205 -3.80 5.56 -8.51
N TYR A 206 -5.12 5.59 -8.41
CA TYR A 206 -5.94 4.41 -8.12
C TYR A 206 -5.80 3.33 -9.21
N VAL A 207 -6.25 2.12 -8.89
CA VAL A 207 -6.42 1.04 -9.87
C VAL A 207 -7.72 0.29 -9.59
N SER A 208 -8.40 -0.22 -10.61
CA SER A 208 -9.63 -0.99 -10.38
C SER A 208 -9.32 -2.38 -9.81
N ASP A 209 -10.28 -2.97 -9.11
CA ASP A 209 -10.22 -4.37 -8.67
C ASP A 209 -10.09 -5.32 -9.88
N ARG A 210 -10.74 -4.99 -11.00
CA ARG A 210 -10.67 -5.75 -12.26
C ARG A 210 -9.27 -5.70 -12.87
N ASP A 211 -8.63 -4.53 -12.89
CA ASP A 211 -7.28 -4.37 -13.43
C ASP A 211 -6.24 -5.01 -12.50
N SER A 212 -6.43 -4.91 -11.18
CA SER A 212 -5.61 -5.62 -10.21
C SER A 212 -5.70 -7.15 -10.37
N GLY A 213 -6.89 -7.67 -10.67
CA GLY A 213 -7.06 -9.09 -10.99
C GLY A 213 -6.42 -9.48 -12.31
N ARG A 214 -6.57 -8.64 -13.36
CA ARG A 214 -5.99 -8.84 -14.70
C ARG A 214 -4.48 -8.85 -14.66
N LEU A 215 -3.88 -7.96 -13.89
CA LEU A 215 -2.43 -7.93 -13.65
C LEU A 215 -1.91 -9.31 -13.22
N LEU A 216 -2.53 -9.91 -12.20
CA LEU A 216 -2.11 -11.22 -11.69
C LEU A 216 -2.39 -12.36 -12.67
N ARG A 217 -3.54 -12.32 -13.36
CA ARG A 217 -3.82 -13.27 -14.44
C ARG A 217 -2.79 -13.17 -15.55
N ASN A 218 -2.52 -11.98 -16.06
CA ASN A 218 -1.58 -11.78 -17.16
C ASN A 218 -0.15 -12.18 -16.75
N LEU A 219 0.26 -11.90 -15.51
CA LEU A 219 1.54 -12.39 -14.97
C LEU A 219 1.64 -13.93 -15.09
N CYS A 220 0.62 -14.65 -14.62
CA CYS A 220 0.60 -16.11 -14.68
C CYS A 220 0.60 -16.63 -16.13
N VAL A 221 -0.26 -16.07 -16.99
CA VAL A 221 -0.36 -16.47 -18.40
C VAL A 221 0.96 -16.22 -19.15
N PHE A 222 1.57 -15.04 -18.97
CA PHE A 222 2.79 -14.67 -19.66
C PHE A 222 3.99 -15.48 -19.17
N GLU A 223 4.07 -15.77 -17.86
CA GLU A 223 5.12 -16.64 -17.30
C GLU A 223 5.02 -18.06 -17.87
N ILE A 224 3.83 -18.65 -17.90
CA ILE A 224 3.63 -20.02 -18.38
C ILE A 224 3.88 -20.14 -19.88
N ASN A 225 3.49 -19.13 -20.65
CA ASN A 225 3.75 -19.07 -22.08
C ASN A 225 5.19 -18.65 -22.42
N GLN A 226 6.04 -18.43 -21.39
CA GLN A 226 7.42 -17.98 -21.53
C GLN A 226 7.53 -16.65 -22.31
N SER A 227 6.52 -15.82 -22.25
CA SER A 227 6.48 -14.49 -22.87
C SER A 227 6.86 -13.37 -21.90
N LEU A 228 6.89 -13.63 -20.57
CA LEU A 228 7.37 -12.70 -19.58
C LEU A 228 8.90 -12.66 -19.58
N SER A 229 9.47 -11.47 -19.74
CA SER A 229 10.93 -11.31 -19.71
C SER A 229 11.52 -11.74 -18.36
N SER A 230 12.66 -12.41 -18.40
CA SER A 230 13.39 -12.78 -17.16
C SER A 230 13.82 -11.58 -16.34
N SER A 231 13.97 -10.38 -16.96
CA SER A 231 14.26 -9.12 -16.29
C SER A 231 13.08 -8.58 -15.46
N PHE A 232 11.91 -9.19 -15.52
CA PHE A 232 10.78 -8.85 -14.65
C PHE A 232 11.04 -9.29 -13.20
N TRP A 233 11.72 -10.42 -13.00
CA TRP A 233 11.91 -11.01 -11.69
C TRP A 233 13.09 -10.37 -10.93
N GLY A 234 12.98 -10.36 -9.61
CA GLY A 234 13.97 -9.78 -8.70
C GLY A 234 13.82 -8.27 -8.51
N HIS A 235 12.68 -7.70 -8.87
CA HIS A 235 12.41 -6.27 -8.86
C HIS A 235 11.17 -5.88 -8.06
N ILE A 236 11.04 -4.57 -7.85
CA ILE A 236 9.92 -3.91 -7.19
C ILE A 236 9.20 -3.04 -8.21
N TYR A 237 7.87 -3.06 -8.23
CA TYR A 237 7.05 -2.24 -9.11
C TYR A 237 5.91 -1.57 -8.35
N ASN A 238 5.56 -0.36 -8.76
CA ASN A 238 4.35 0.32 -8.32
C ASN A 238 3.17 -0.11 -9.21
N ILE A 239 2.07 -0.56 -8.60
CA ILE A 239 0.80 -0.80 -9.30
C ILE A 239 0.02 0.51 -9.29
N GLY A 240 -0.23 1.08 -10.45
CA GLY A 240 -1.08 2.26 -10.63
C GLY A 240 -1.94 2.12 -11.88
N GLY A 241 -3.10 2.76 -11.90
CA GLY A 241 -4.05 2.72 -13.02
C GLY A 241 -3.73 3.71 -14.14
N GLY A 242 -2.61 4.45 -14.03
CA GLY A 242 -2.21 5.47 -14.99
C GLY A 242 -2.94 6.81 -14.79
N GLU A 243 -2.72 7.73 -15.72
CA GLU A 243 -3.22 9.09 -15.66
C GLU A 243 -4.73 9.18 -15.44
N SER A 244 -5.52 8.35 -16.12
CA SER A 244 -6.98 8.33 -16.02
C SER A 244 -7.53 7.90 -14.64
N CYS A 245 -6.65 7.44 -13.75
CA CYS A 245 -6.94 7.02 -12.38
C CYS A 245 -6.32 7.94 -11.31
N ARG A 246 -5.67 9.06 -11.70
CA ARG A 246 -5.08 10.04 -10.80
C ARG A 246 -6.13 11.03 -10.33
N ILE A 247 -6.27 11.16 -9.02
CA ILE A 247 -7.18 12.14 -8.43
C ILE A 247 -6.78 12.43 -6.97
N ASP A 248 -7.04 13.65 -6.53
CA ASP A 248 -6.96 14.03 -5.12
C ASP A 248 -8.27 13.70 -4.37
N THR A 249 -8.20 13.67 -3.06
CA THR A 249 -9.33 13.28 -2.20
C THR A 249 -10.48 14.28 -2.25
N TYR A 250 -10.19 15.58 -2.39
CA TYR A 250 -11.24 16.60 -2.48
C TYR A 250 -12.10 16.40 -3.71
N HIS A 251 -11.49 16.27 -4.89
CA HIS A 251 -12.21 16.04 -6.14
C HIS A 251 -12.87 14.66 -6.19
N LEU A 252 -12.25 13.64 -5.60
CA LEU A 252 -12.89 12.33 -5.45
C LEU A 252 -14.21 12.42 -4.69
N TYR A 253 -14.24 13.16 -3.58
CA TYR A 253 -15.46 13.39 -2.81
C TYR A 253 -16.43 14.29 -3.56
N GLN A 254 -15.96 15.39 -4.14
CA GLN A 254 -16.79 16.33 -4.90
C GLN A 254 -17.53 15.60 -6.03
N ASN A 255 -16.84 14.79 -6.82
CA ASN A 255 -17.43 14.04 -7.91
C ASN A 255 -18.39 12.96 -7.40
N SER A 256 -17.98 12.18 -6.39
CA SER A 256 -18.83 11.10 -5.84
C SER A 256 -20.13 11.63 -5.23
N TYR A 257 -20.08 12.70 -4.45
CA TYR A 257 -21.29 13.30 -3.87
C TYR A 257 -22.07 14.15 -4.89
N GLY A 258 -21.38 14.74 -5.87
CA GLY A 258 -21.99 15.45 -7.00
C GLY A 258 -22.96 14.57 -7.78
N MET A 259 -22.62 13.31 -8.02
CA MET A 259 -23.50 12.34 -8.66
C MET A 259 -24.77 12.02 -7.84
N MET A 260 -24.72 12.19 -6.52
CA MET A 260 -25.90 12.09 -5.65
C MET A 260 -26.67 13.42 -5.55
N GLY A 261 -26.36 14.41 -6.40
CA GLY A 261 -27.00 15.72 -6.41
C GLY A 261 -26.49 16.69 -5.33
N ILE A 262 -25.38 16.39 -4.67
CA ILE A 262 -24.77 17.26 -3.65
C ILE A 262 -23.64 18.07 -4.31
N SER A 263 -23.94 19.25 -4.80
CA SER A 263 -22.98 20.11 -5.50
C SER A 263 -22.04 20.89 -4.57
N ASN A 264 -22.35 20.97 -3.28
CA ASN A 264 -21.57 21.75 -2.29
C ASN A 264 -21.23 20.88 -1.08
N LEU A 265 -19.97 20.45 -1.00
CA LEU A 265 -19.45 19.62 0.08
C LEU A 265 -19.48 20.27 1.45
N ASN A 266 -19.47 21.62 1.56
CA ASN A 266 -19.60 22.33 2.84
C ASN A 266 -20.88 21.98 3.61
N ARG A 267 -21.91 21.57 2.89
CA ARG A 267 -23.17 21.12 3.51
C ARG A 267 -23.05 19.77 4.20
N VAL A 268 -22.03 18.99 3.87
CA VAL A 268 -21.84 17.61 4.32
C VAL A 268 -20.60 17.47 5.21
N LEU A 269 -19.48 18.03 4.80
CA LEU A 269 -18.20 17.95 5.48
C LEU A 269 -17.85 19.27 6.19
N ASN A 270 -16.84 19.21 7.02
CA ASN A 270 -16.24 20.38 7.66
C ASN A 270 -14.72 20.17 7.70
N PRO A 271 -13.89 21.17 7.33
CA PRO A 271 -12.44 21.04 7.33
C PRO A 271 -11.86 20.55 8.65
N LYS A 272 -12.44 20.99 9.77
CA LYS A 272 -12.00 20.60 11.13
C LYS A 272 -12.27 19.14 11.50
N TRP A 273 -13.01 18.41 10.66
CA TRP A 273 -13.22 16.96 10.86
C TRP A 273 -12.20 16.13 10.10
N GLN A 274 -11.51 16.71 9.13
CA GLN A 274 -10.55 16.05 8.27
C GLN A 274 -9.12 16.27 8.80
N ALA A 275 -8.28 15.23 8.71
CA ALA A 275 -6.84 15.41 8.90
C ALA A 275 -6.28 16.28 7.75
N THR A 276 -5.19 16.98 8.01
CA THR A 276 -4.51 17.80 7.00
C THR A 276 -3.21 17.16 6.51
N ARG A 277 -2.79 16.06 7.14
CA ARG A 277 -1.54 15.35 6.81
C ARG A 277 -1.55 13.93 7.38
N ASN A 278 -0.44 13.20 7.19
CA ASN A 278 -0.18 11.87 7.75
C ASN A 278 -1.07 10.76 7.16
N PHE A 279 -1.35 10.84 5.87
CA PHE A 279 -1.99 9.75 5.14
C PHE A 279 -1.17 9.37 3.92
N HIS A 280 -1.13 8.08 3.58
CA HIS A 280 -0.37 7.61 2.44
C HIS A 280 -1.05 7.93 1.12
N GLY A 281 -0.26 8.25 0.11
CA GLY A 281 -0.76 8.47 -1.25
C GLY A 281 0.26 9.20 -2.11
N GLN A 282 0.30 8.85 -3.39
CA GLN A 282 1.14 9.50 -4.38
C GLN A 282 0.67 9.18 -5.80
N TYR A 283 1.08 10.00 -6.76
CA TYR A 283 1.13 9.65 -8.17
C TYR A 283 2.46 8.95 -8.47
N TYR A 284 2.53 8.15 -9.52
CA TYR A 284 3.73 7.40 -9.86
C TYR A 284 4.40 7.92 -11.12
N LEU A 285 5.73 8.05 -11.05
CA LEU A 285 6.59 8.34 -12.20
C LEU A 285 6.91 7.07 -12.99
N ASP A 286 6.69 5.90 -12.42
CA ASP A 286 7.22 4.63 -12.94
C ASP A 286 6.18 3.49 -13.01
N SER A 287 4.91 3.74 -12.71
CA SER A 287 3.88 2.69 -12.79
C SER A 287 3.68 2.12 -14.20
N ASP A 288 4.08 2.88 -15.23
CA ASP A 288 4.05 2.43 -16.63
C ASP A 288 5.03 1.28 -16.93
N LYS A 289 6.09 1.14 -16.11
CA LYS A 289 7.00 -0.02 -16.24
C LYS A 289 6.26 -1.34 -16.08
N LEU A 290 5.35 -1.43 -15.10
CA LEU A 290 4.56 -2.62 -14.85
C LEU A 290 3.51 -2.84 -15.93
N GLU A 291 2.87 -1.78 -16.42
CA GLU A 291 1.92 -1.84 -17.54
C GLU A 291 2.61 -2.38 -18.81
N ASN A 292 3.82 -1.92 -19.10
CA ASN A 292 4.59 -2.40 -20.25
C ASN A 292 4.91 -3.91 -20.19
N TYR A 293 5.02 -4.49 -19.00
CA TYR A 293 5.19 -5.93 -18.84
C TYR A 293 3.88 -6.71 -18.91
N LEU A 294 2.80 -6.19 -18.32
CA LEU A 294 1.63 -6.99 -18.00
C LEU A 294 0.33 -6.55 -18.69
N HIS A 295 0.28 -5.38 -19.32
CA HIS A 295 -0.86 -4.86 -20.10
C HIS A 295 -2.21 -5.03 -19.38
N PHE A 296 -2.32 -4.49 -18.17
CA PHE A 296 -3.46 -4.75 -17.29
C PHE A 296 -4.47 -3.58 -17.19
N ARG A 297 -4.08 -2.36 -17.59
CA ARG A 297 -4.90 -1.15 -17.45
C ARG A 297 -6.01 -1.09 -18.50
N HIS A 298 -7.25 -1.18 -18.08
CA HIS A 298 -8.43 -1.04 -18.95
C HIS A 298 -9.46 -0.08 -18.38
N ASP A 299 -9.44 0.17 -17.06
CA ASP A 299 -10.39 1.00 -16.38
C ASP A 299 -9.83 2.41 -16.10
N SER A 300 -10.73 3.34 -15.81
CA SER A 300 -10.42 4.68 -15.33
C SER A 300 -11.12 4.94 -14.00
N ILE A 301 -10.91 6.12 -13.40
CA ILE A 301 -11.64 6.56 -12.21
C ILE A 301 -13.17 6.54 -12.41
N GLN A 302 -13.65 6.64 -13.64
CA GLN A 302 -15.07 6.54 -13.97
C GLN A 302 -15.70 5.23 -13.50
N TYR A 303 -14.94 4.12 -13.53
CA TYR A 303 -15.42 2.84 -13.01
C TYR A 303 -15.83 2.91 -11.52
N PHE A 304 -15.08 3.68 -10.71
CA PHE A 304 -15.46 3.90 -9.32
C PHE A 304 -16.78 4.65 -9.19
N TYR A 305 -16.96 5.67 -10.00
CA TYR A 305 -18.20 6.45 -10.00
C TYR A 305 -19.40 5.60 -10.42
N ASP A 306 -19.23 4.74 -11.42
CA ASP A 306 -20.26 3.79 -11.84
C ASP A 306 -20.61 2.78 -10.72
N CYS A 307 -19.61 2.32 -9.97
CA CYS A 307 -19.81 1.49 -8.78
C CYS A 307 -20.59 2.23 -7.69
N CYS A 308 -20.26 3.50 -7.43
CA CYS A 308 -20.99 4.33 -6.47
C CYS A 308 -22.46 4.51 -6.89
N LEU A 309 -22.70 4.84 -8.15
CA LEU A 309 -24.08 4.98 -8.68
C LEU A 309 -24.88 3.69 -8.53
N LYS A 310 -24.29 2.57 -8.89
CA LYS A 310 -24.94 1.25 -8.79
C LYS A 310 -25.22 0.85 -7.34
N GLU A 311 -24.28 1.07 -6.44
CA GLU A 311 -24.44 0.75 -5.02
C GLU A 311 -25.52 1.61 -4.34
N PHE A 312 -25.60 2.88 -4.74
CA PHE A 312 -26.53 3.83 -4.17
C PHE A 312 -27.75 4.10 -5.06
N GLU A 313 -28.02 3.27 -6.08
CA GLU A 313 -29.09 3.51 -7.07
C GLU A 313 -30.44 3.84 -6.42
N ALA A 314 -30.88 3.05 -5.45
CA ALA A 314 -32.11 3.31 -4.71
C ALA A 314 -32.00 4.58 -3.84
N ALA A 315 -30.88 4.80 -3.17
CA ALA A 315 -30.64 5.97 -2.33
C ALA A 315 -30.41 7.23 -3.17
N ALA A 316 -29.70 7.13 -4.30
CA ALA A 316 -29.47 8.23 -5.23
C ALA A 316 -30.77 8.62 -5.95
N SER A 317 -31.59 7.65 -6.37
CA SER A 317 -32.92 7.90 -6.94
C SER A 317 -33.83 8.60 -5.93
N LEU A 318 -33.85 8.14 -4.68
CA LEU A 318 -34.56 8.79 -3.59
C LEU A 318 -34.00 10.20 -3.31
N ALA A 319 -32.68 10.35 -3.26
CA ALA A 319 -32.00 11.62 -3.02
C ALA A 319 -32.23 12.62 -4.15
N MET A 320 -32.18 12.18 -5.42
CA MET A 320 -32.52 13.00 -6.58
C MET A 320 -34.01 13.40 -6.58
N THR A 321 -34.88 12.48 -6.19
CA THR A 321 -36.31 12.76 -6.07
C THR A 321 -36.59 13.75 -4.94
N LEU A 322 -35.99 13.55 -3.76
CA LEU A 322 -36.06 14.48 -2.63
C LEU A 322 -35.36 15.81 -2.97
N GLY A 323 -34.25 15.79 -3.70
CA GLY A 323 -33.54 17.00 -4.13
C GLY A 323 -34.33 17.91 -5.06
N ARG A 324 -35.31 17.36 -5.77
CA ARG A 324 -36.28 18.12 -6.60
C ARG A 324 -37.38 18.78 -5.77
N LEU A 325 -37.57 18.32 -4.52
CA LEU A 325 -38.56 18.92 -3.62
C LEU A 325 -37.95 20.12 -2.88
N PRO A 326 -38.76 21.19 -2.65
CA PRO A 326 -38.29 22.32 -1.84
C PRO A 326 -37.80 21.84 -0.48
N GLY A 327 -36.49 22.09 -0.18
CA GLY A 327 -35.87 21.67 1.10
C GLY A 327 -35.34 20.25 1.17
N GLY A 328 -35.64 19.37 0.21
CA GLY A 328 -35.20 17.96 0.24
C GLY A 328 -33.69 17.77 0.21
N GLN A 329 -32.97 18.54 -0.62
CA GLN A 329 -31.51 18.55 -0.66
C GLN A 329 -30.90 18.99 0.69
N ARG A 330 -31.53 19.98 1.38
CA ARG A 330 -31.09 20.41 2.72
C ARG A 330 -31.21 19.27 3.72
N LEU A 331 -32.32 18.51 3.66
CA LEU A 331 -32.52 17.37 4.56
C LEU A 331 -31.47 16.29 4.32
N LEU A 332 -31.21 15.92 3.07
CA LEU A 332 -30.20 14.94 2.71
C LEU A 332 -28.81 15.34 3.21
N CYS A 333 -28.38 16.55 2.91
CA CYS A 333 -27.11 17.10 3.40
C CYS A 333 -27.04 17.09 4.93
N SER A 334 -28.12 17.46 5.63
CA SER A 334 -28.18 17.43 7.08
C SER A 334 -28.00 16.03 7.67
N VAL A 335 -28.61 15.00 7.04
CA VAL A 335 -28.44 13.59 7.45
C VAL A 335 -27.00 13.14 7.24
N LEU A 336 -26.42 13.40 6.08
CA LEU A 336 -25.02 13.04 5.79
C LEU A 336 -24.06 13.78 6.71
N ARG A 337 -24.24 15.06 6.92
CA ARG A 337 -23.42 15.86 7.85
C ARG A 337 -23.44 15.28 9.28
N ARG A 338 -24.62 14.86 9.76
CA ARG A 338 -24.73 14.20 11.07
C ARG A 338 -24.00 12.86 11.09
N LYS A 339 -24.07 12.09 10.01
CA LYS A 339 -23.34 10.81 9.89
C LYS A 339 -21.84 11.04 9.90
N PHE A 340 -21.29 11.98 9.13
CA PHE A 340 -19.86 12.30 9.13
C PHE A 340 -19.39 12.81 10.48
N LYS A 341 -20.16 13.71 11.12
CA LYS A 341 -19.84 14.19 12.46
C LYS A 341 -19.82 13.05 13.48
N LYS A 342 -20.78 12.11 13.38
CA LYS A 342 -20.80 10.92 14.22
C LYS A 342 -19.57 10.04 13.95
N LEU A 343 -19.17 9.88 12.70
CA LEU A 343 -17.97 9.14 12.31
C LEU A 343 -16.70 9.77 12.91
N ALA A 344 -16.56 11.10 12.83
CA ALA A 344 -15.45 11.83 13.45
C ALA A 344 -15.39 11.70 14.99
N LEU A 345 -16.51 11.37 15.63
CA LEU A 345 -16.61 11.17 17.08
C LEU A 345 -16.51 9.70 17.52
N THR A 346 -16.35 8.75 16.60
CA THR A 346 -16.10 7.35 16.96
C THR A 346 -14.73 7.19 17.63
N GLU A 347 -14.43 6.06 18.24
CA GLU A 347 -13.20 5.80 18.98
C GLU A 347 -11.92 6.16 18.20
N HIS A 348 -11.90 5.86 16.90
CA HIS A 348 -10.77 6.16 16.00
C HIS A 348 -11.02 7.39 15.12
N GLY A 349 -12.05 8.18 15.45
CA GLY A 349 -12.40 9.36 14.69
C GLY A 349 -11.54 10.58 15.08
N THR A 350 -11.34 11.46 14.15
CA THR A 350 -10.50 12.66 14.28
C THR A 350 -10.92 13.56 15.45
N LEU A 351 -12.22 13.87 15.59
CA LEU A 351 -12.73 14.67 16.73
C LEU A 351 -12.64 13.92 18.07
N SER A 352 -12.60 12.59 18.06
CA SER A 352 -12.41 11.81 19.28
C SER A 352 -11.02 12.04 19.87
N TYR A 353 -9.98 12.15 19.04
CA TYR A 353 -8.63 12.45 19.49
C TYR A 353 -8.55 13.83 20.18
N LEU A 354 -9.23 14.82 19.62
CA LEU A 354 -9.32 16.15 20.21
C LEU A 354 -10.03 16.14 21.57
N ASN A 355 -11.16 15.43 21.66
CA ASN A 355 -11.96 15.32 22.89
C ASN A 355 -11.22 14.56 24.00
N GLN A 356 -10.40 13.59 23.64
CA GLN A 356 -9.60 12.79 24.57
C GLN A 356 -8.23 13.40 24.88
N ASN A 357 -7.91 14.59 24.32
CA ASN A 357 -6.61 15.24 24.43
C ASN A 357 -5.43 14.32 24.03
N ARG A 358 -5.62 13.54 22.96
CA ARG A 358 -4.56 12.70 22.40
C ARG A 358 -3.60 13.56 21.57
N GLU A 359 -2.74 14.29 22.27
CA GLU A 359 -1.81 15.24 21.65
C GLU A 359 -0.85 14.56 20.65
N ASP A 360 -0.57 13.27 20.84
CA ASP A 360 0.19 12.44 19.90
C ASP A 360 -0.51 12.33 18.53
N TYR A 361 -1.81 12.03 18.50
CA TYR A 361 -2.61 11.98 17.28
C TYR A 361 -2.89 13.36 16.70
N ILE A 362 -3.14 14.35 17.59
CA ILE A 362 -3.41 15.73 17.17
C ILE A 362 -2.20 16.31 16.44
N GLU A 363 -1.00 16.07 16.95
CA GLU A 363 0.23 16.51 16.32
C GLU A 363 0.47 15.75 15.00
N ALA A 364 0.27 14.43 14.97
CA ALA A 364 0.43 13.62 13.77
C ALA A 364 -0.50 14.07 12.64
N TYR A 365 -1.78 14.29 12.92
CA TYR A 365 -2.79 14.56 11.88
C TYR A 365 -2.96 16.04 11.49
N TRP A 366 -2.52 17.00 12.33
CA TRP A 366 -2.71 18.43 12.05
C TRP A 366 -1.46 19.29 12.29
N GLY A 367 -0.39 18.77 12.84
CA GLY A 367 0.76 19.59 13.28
C GLY A 367 0.58 20.22 14.66
N GLY A 368 -0.43 19.76 15.42
CA GLY A 368 -0.73 20.20 16.75
C GLY A 368 -2.07 20.92 16.86
N ARG A 369 -2.51 21.13 18.12
CA ARG A 369 -3.82 21.71 18.44
C ARG A 369 -4.01 23.11 17.87
N LYS A 370 -2.98 23.96 17.94
CA LYS A 370 -3.00 25.32 17.40
C LYS A 370 -3.24 25.32 15.89
N ALA A 371 -2.59 24.41 15.17
CA ALA A 371 -2.80 24.27 13.72
C ALA A 371 -4.24 23.85 13.40
N TRP A 372 -4.81 22.91 14.17
CA TRP A 372 -6.21 22.54 14.03
C TRP A 372 -7.18 23.71 14.34
N GLU A 373 -6.91 24.51 15.38
CA GLU A 373 -7.74 25.66 15.76
C GLU A 373 -7.80 26.72 14.64
N THR A 374 -6.71 26.88 13.90
CA THR A 374 -6.61 27.86 12.78
C THR A 374 -7.26 27.40 11.49
N LEU A 375 -7.71 26.14 11.41
CA LEU A 375 -8.40 25.64 10.21
C LEU A 375 -9.71 26.43 9.98
N PRO A 376 -10.05 26.71 8.71
CA PRO A 376 -11.29 27.39 8.38
C PRO A 376 -12.52 26.56 8.79
N ASP A 377 -13.65 27.21 8.98
CA ASP A 377 -14.93 26.56 9.30
C ASP A 377 -15.68 26.13 8.02
N SER A 378 -15.25 26.61 6.87
CA SER A 378 -15.85 26.34 5.56
C SER A 378 -14.82 25.78 4.59
N LEU A 379 -15.22 24.80 3.76
CA LEU A 379 -14.40 24.29 2.66
C LEU A 379 -14.16 25.34 1.56
N ASP A 380 -15.05 26.35 1.44
CA ASP A 380 -14.86 27.45 0.49
C ASP A 380 -13.66 28.33 0.85
N ASP A 381 -13.23 28.30 2.12
CA ASP A 381 -12.08 29.06 2.63
C ASP A 381 -10.79 28.19 2.68
N VAL A 382 -10.86 26.91 2.29
CA VAL A 382 -9.70 26.03 2.17
C VAL A 382 -9.02 26.25 0.82
N SER A 383 -7.73 26.61 0.86
CA SER A 383 -6.92 26.65 -0.36
C SER A 383 -6.55 25.22 -0.78
N HIS A 384 -6.96 24.82 -1.97
CA HIS A 384 -6.58 23.54 -2.55
C HIS A 384 -5.38 23.71 -3.47
N PHE A 385 -4.52 22.69 -3.49
CA PHE A 385 -3.41 22.64 -4.41
C PHE A 385 -3.93 22.44 -5.84
N THR A 386 -3.28 23.06 -6.82
CA THR A 386 -3.72 23.04 -8.23
C THR A 386 -2.63 22.64 -9.23
N ASP A 387 -1.37 22.69 -8.83
CA ASP A 387 -0.22 22.40 -9.71
C ASP A 387 0.18 20.92 -9.66
N TRP A 388 -0.78 20.03 -9.97
CA TRP A 388 -0.63 18.59 -9.87
C TRP A 388 0.42 17.99 -10.82
N ASP A 389 0.77 18.71 -11.89
CA ASP A 389 1.76 18.29 -12.89
C ASP A 389 3.20 18.67 -12.48
N ASN A 390 3.36 19.44 -11.39
CA ASN A 390 4.67 19.79 -10.88
C ASN A 390 5.36 18.57 -10.27
N VAL A 391 6.44 18.12 -10.89
CA VAL A 391 7.20 16.93 -10.52
C VAL A 391 8.47 17.33 -9.80
N ILE A 392 8.62 16.89 -8.54
CA ILE A 392 9.89 16.91 -7.82
C ILE A 392 10.44 15.49 -7.79
N ILE A 393 11.56 15.27 -8.47
CA ILE A 393 12.26 13.98 -8.46
C ILE A 393 13.23 13.96 -7.27
N LEU A 394 13.09 12.95 -6.41
CA LEU A 394 13.97 12.80 -5.26
C LEU A 394 15.33 12.26 -5.70
N ASP A 395 16.40 12.79 -5.08
CA ASP A 395 17.76 12.29 -5.26
C ASP A 395 17.97 11.02 -4.41
N HIS A 396 18.53 9.98 -5.00
CA HIS A 396 18.82 8.72 -4.29
C HIS A 396 20.28 8.64 -3.78
N GLY A 397 21.10 9.68 -4.07
CA GLY A 397 22.47 9.82 -3.57
C GLY A 397 23.49 8.98 -4.31
N TYR A 398 23.20 8.55 -5.54
CA TYR A 398 24.14 7.86 -6.42
C TYR A 398 23.78 8.14 -7.89
N ASN A 399 24.67 7.77 -8.81
CA ASN A 399 24.40 7.97 -10.24
C ASN A 399 23.43 6.91 -10.80
N GLU A 400 22.14 7.23 -10.83
CA GLU A 400 21.07 6.35 -11.32
C GLU A 400 21.08 6.13 -12.85
N SER A 401 21.88 6.88 -13.62
CA SER A 401 22.04 6.68 -15.06
C SER A 401 22.95 5.48 -15.39
N LYS A 402 23.69 4.97 -14.41
CA LYS A 402 24.51 3.78 -14.54
C LYS A 402 23.65 2.53 -14.72
N PRO A 403 23.96 1.63 -15.68
CA PRO A 403 23.35 0.31 -15.75
C PRO A 403 23.59 -0.48 -14.45
N GLU A 404 22.63 -1.29 -14.05
CA GLU A 404 22.76 -2.16 -12.86
C GLU A 404 24.04 -3.01 -12.86
N SER A 405 24.44 -3.51 -14.02
CA SER A 405 25.66 -4.31 -14.19
C SER A 405 26.96 -3.58 -13.91
N GLU A 406 26.93 -2.24 -13.86
CA GLU A 406 28.12 -1.39 -13.66
C GLU A 406 28.18 -0.80 -12.26
N LEU A 407 27.09 -0.90 -11.46
CA LEU A 407 27.07 -0.41 -10.09
C LEU A 407 28.09 -1.17 -9.22
N ASN A 408 28.86 -0.43 -8.47
CA ASN A 408 29.95 -0.95 -7.65
C ASN A 408 29.90 -0.39 -6.22
N LEU A 409 30.89 -0.78 -5.41
CA LEU A 409 30.93 -0.39 -3.98
C LEU A 409 30.94 1.12 -3.76
N GLU A 410 31.50 1.90 -4.69
CA GLU A 410 31.57 3.36 -4.56
C GLU A 410 30.16 3.98 -4.68
N ASP A 411 29.33 3.50 -5.61
CA ASP A 411 27.93 3.94 -5.74
C ASP A 411 27.14 3.64 -4.46
N ILE A 412 27.41 2.48 -3.84
CA ILE A 412 26.79 2.09 -2.57
C ILE A 412 27.25 2.97 -1.42
N ARG A 413 28.53 3.35 -1.38
CA ARG A 413 29.08 4.27 -0.37
C ARG A 413 28.45 5.65 -0.47
N GLN A 414 28.33 6.20 -1.68
CA GLN A 414 27.68 7.49 -1.93
C GLN A 414 26.22 7.46 -1.46
N ALA A 415 25.47 6.44 -1.84
CA ALA A 415 24.08 6.27 -1.40
C ALA A 415 23.95 6.12 0.13
N ALA A 416 24.88 5.41 0.78
CA ALA A 416 24.89 5.25 2.23
C ALA A 416 25.24 6.57 2.96
N GLU A 417 26.19 7.34 2.45
CA GLU A 417 26.55 8.67 2.97
C GLU A 417 25.39 9.64 2.84
N PHE A 418 24.68 9.62 1.70
CA PHE A 418 23.49 10.45 1.49
C PHE A 418 22.34 10.09 2.43
N ARG A 419 22.32 8.88 2.99
CA ARG A 419 21.42 8.43 4.06
C ARG A 419 21.94 8.71 5.47
N GLY A 420 22.97 9.57 5.60
CA GLY A 420 23.60 9.92 6.87
C GLY A 420 24.36 8.76 7.53
N GLY A 421 24.64 7.70 6.76
CA GLY A 421 25.30 6.50 7.25
C GLY A 421 26.60 6.19 6.49
N ARG A 422 27.02 4.93 6.54
CA ARG A 422 28.22 4.45 5.85
C ARG A 422 28.05 3.01 5.41
N CYS A 423 28.64 2.64 4.27
CA CYS A 423 28.90 1.25 3.92
C CYS A 423 30.25 0.84 4.54
N LEU A 424 30.25 -0.17 5.42
CA LEU A 424 31.42 -0.65 6.14
C LEU A 424 32.15 -1.80 5.40
N SER A 425 31.53 -2.36 4.37
CA SER A 425 32.14 -3.42 3.57
C SER A 425 33.34 -2.88 2.77
N SER A 426 34.38 -3.70 2.67
CA SER A 426 35.61 -3.38 1.93
C SER A 426 35.54 -3.73 0.45
N GLU A 427 34.64 -4.64 0.07
CA GLU A 427 34.51 -5.16 -1.30
C GLU A 427 33.07 -5.46 -1.69
N MET A 428 32.78 -5.32 -2.97
CA MET A 428 31.54 -5.71 -3.62
C MET A 428 31.87 -6.14 -5.05
N LYS A 429 31.31 -7.26 -5.49
CA LYS A 429 31.37 -7.64 -6.91
C LYS A 429 30.48 -6.67 -7.70
N THR A 430 31.06 -5.97 -8.66
CA THR A 430 30.33 -5.05 -9.56
C THR A 430 29.10 -5.74 -10.18
N GLY A 431 27.97 -5.06 -10.14
CA GLY A 431 26.67 -5.56 -10.64
C GLY A 431 26.01 -6.62 -9.76
N ASN A 432 26.55 -6.95 -8.59
CA ASN A 432 25.90 -7.91 -7.68
C ASN A 432 24.94 -7.23 -6.72
N TRP A 433 23.68 -7.13 -7.14
CA TRP A 433 22.60 -6.48 -6.40
C TRP A 433 22.08 -7.26 -5.18
N THR A 434 22.47 -8.52 -5.04
CA THR A 434 22.01 -9.40 -3.95
C THR A 434 23.08 -9.67 -2.91
N GLN A 435 24.33 -9.20 -3.12
CA GLN A 435 25.41 -9.35 -2.16
C GLN A 435 25.07 -8.62 -0.86
N LYS A 436 25.18 -9.32 0.28
CA LYS A 436 25.03 -8.68 1.60
C LYS A 436 26.23 -7.80 1.89
N LEU A 437 25.94 -6.55 2.20
CA LEU A 437 26.90 -5.55 2.63
C LEU A 437 26.54 -5.07 4.02
N THR A 438 27.56 -4.69 4.78
CA THR A 438 27.40 -4.16 6.14
C THR A 438 27.32 -2.64 6.09
N PHE A 439 26.34 -2.08 6.79
CA PHE A 439 26.10 -0.64 6.88
C PHE A 439 26.04 -0.16 8.33
N SER A 440 26.31 1.13 8.53
CA SER A 440 25.93 1.84 9.76
C SER A 440 25.00 3.00 9.42
N CYS A 441 23.96 3.24 10.22
CA CYS A 441 23.06 4.39 10.04
C CYS A 441 23.49 5.60 10.85
N ALA A 442 22.82 6.75 10.65
CA ALA A 442 23.06 8.01 11.37
C ALA A 442 22.89 7.93 12.89
N PHE A 443 22.24 6.87 13.40
CA PHE A 443 22.05 6.61 14.84
C PHE A 443 23.02 5.55 15.39
N GLY A 444 23.99 5.11 14.59
CA GLY A 444 25.03 4.16 15.01
C GLY A 444 24.62 2.68 14.97
N HIS A 445 23.43 2.35 14.49
CA HIS A 445 23.06 0.94 14.32
C HIS A 445 23.82 0.32 13.16
N THR A 446 24.36 -0.89 13.37
CA THR A 446 25.01 -1.70 12.32
C THR A 446 24.01 -2.78 11.83
N PHE A 447 23.93 -2.96 10.52
CA PHE A 447 23.02 -3.93 9.90
C PHE A 447 23.55 -4.42 8.55
N GLU A 448 23.02 -5.56 8.10
CA GLU A 448 23.28 -6.09 6.76
C GLU A 448 22.11 -5.84 5.83
N ALA A 449 22.40 -5.50 4.58
CA ALA A 449 21.43 -5.32 3.53
C ALA A 449 22.05 -5.57 2.16
N SER A 450 21.25 -5.93 1.16
CA SER A 450 21.68 -5.97 -0.24
C SER A 450 21.56 -4.57 -0.88
N PRO A 451 22.33 -4.28 -1.95
CA PRO A 451 22.11 -3.11 -2.78
C PRO A 451 20.67 -3.00 -3.29
N ARG A 452 20.05 -4.12 -3.64
CA ARG A 452 18.64 -4.19 -4.07
C ARG A 452 17.70 -3.61 -3.02
N LEU A 453 17.85 -4.02 -1.77
CA LEU A 453 17.03 -3.53 -0.68
C LEU A 453 17.21 -2.01 -0.45
N VAL A 454 18.47 -1.53 -0.50
CA VAL A 454 18.80 -0.14 -0.19
C VAL A 454 18.45 0.80 -1.34
N LEU A 455 18.83 0.47 -2.56
CA LEU A 455 18.71 1.38 -3.71
C LEU A 455 17.34 1.29 -4.38
N GLU A 456 16.88 0.07 -4.66
CA GLU A 456 15.58 -0.11 -5.33
C GLU A 456 14.43 -0.20 -4.33
N GLY A 457 14.62 -0.87 -3.19
CA GLY A 457 13.57 -0.95 -2.15
C GLY A 457 13.33 0.37 -1.42
N GLY A 458 14.32 1.26 -1.38
CA GLY A 458 14.25 2.48 -0.57
C GLY A 458 14.34 2.22 0.95
N HIS A 459 14.59 0.97 1.35
CA HIS A 459 14.76 0.58 2.75
C HIS A 459 16.11 1.02 3.30
N TRP A 460 16.18 1.19 4.61
CA TRP A 460 17.42 1.51 5.29
C TRP A 460 17.58 0.67 6.57
N CYS A 461 17.88 1.30 7.69
CA CYS A 461 18.17 0.64 8.96
C CYS A 461 16.92 -0.06 9.54
N PRO A 462 16.92 -1.39 9.70
CA PRO A 462 15.78 -2.13 10.24
C PRO A 462 15.46 -1.78 11.70
N VAL A 463 16.45 -1.35 12.49
CA VAL A 463 16.22 -0.92 13.87
C VAL A 463 15.44 0.38 13.89
N CYS A 464 15.86 1.40 13.11
CA CYS A 464 15.14 2.67 13.01
C CYS A 464 13.72 2.50 12.44
N GLU A 465 13.53 1.56 11.50
CA GLU A 465 12.22 1.27 10.91
C GLU A 465 11.26 0.57 11.90
N ARG A 466 11.78 -0.17 12.89
CA ARG A 466 10.96 -0.97 13.82
C ARG A 466 10.63 -0.26 15.12
N THR A 467 11.53 0.55 15.67
CA THR A 467 11.44 1.04 17.06
C THR A 467 10.46 2.17 17.26
N SER A 468 10.52 3.18 16.39
CA SER A 468 9.68 4.37 16.53
C SER A 468 9.53 5.15 15.22
N TRP A 469 8.56 6.07 15.20
CA TRP A 469 8.50 7.15 14.22
C TRP A 469 9.27 8.36 14.77
N ASN A 470 10.59 8.38 14.58
CA ASN A 470 11.49 9.47 14.98
C ASN A 470 11.90 10.30 13.75
N TYR A 471 10.90 10.78 13.02
CA TYR A 471 11.10 11.29 11.67
C TYR A 471 11.77 12.66 11.63
N GLY A 472 11.45 13.56 12.57
CA GLY A 472 12.09 14.86 12.65
C GLY A 472 13.58 14.77 12.96
N GLU A 473 13.99 13.92 13.93
CA GLU A 473 15.40 13.69 14.23
C GLU A 473 16.11 12.91 13.11
N ARG A 474 15.39 12.00 12.43
CA ARG A 474 15.95 11.31 11.27
C ARG A 474 16.23 12.29 10.13
N ALA A 475 15.31 13.17 9.79
CA ALA A 475 15.48 14.15 8.72
C ALA A 475 16.68 15.10 8.94
N LYS A 476 17.01 15.44 10.20
CA LYS A 476 18.20 16.24 10.51
C LYS A 476 19.53 15.55 10.19
N ARG A 477 19.53 14.22 10.12
CA ARG A 477 20.74 13.39 10.00
C ARG A 477 20.81 12.58 8.72
N ASP A 478 19.71 12.44 8.01
CA ASP A 478 19.53 11.60 6.84
C ASP A 478 18.96 12.47 5.70
N PRO A 479 19.84 13.06 4.85
CA PRO A 479 19.42 13.91 3.73
C PRO A 479 18.46 13.23 2.76
N PHE A 480 18.61 11.93 2.53
CA PHE A 480 17.70 11.16 1.69
C PHE A 480 16.28 11.15 2.27
N PHE A 481 16.15 10.89 3.58
CA PHE A 481 14.88 10.93 4.27
C PHE A 481 14.31 12.35 4.42
N ALA A 482 15.17 13.36 4.57
CA ALA A 482 14.80 14.76 4.70
C ALA A 482 13.96 15.27 3.51
N GLN A 483 14.20 14.75 2.32
CA GLN A 483 13.46 15.12 1.10
C GLN A 483 11.95 14.82 1.20
N VAL A 484 11.55 13.84 2.00
CA VAL A 484 10.15 13.44 2.18
C VAL A 484 9.55 13.90 3.51
N TRP A 485 10.32 14.52 4.36
CA TRP A 485 9.87 15.06 5.64
C TRP A 485 9.85 16.59 5.65
N THR A 486 10.98 17.22 5.36
CA THR A 486 11.17 18.66 5.49
C THR A 486 10.19 19.52 4.68
N PRO A 487 9.77 19.15 3.47
CA PRO A 487 8.80 19.95 2.72
C PRO A 487 7.39 20.00 3.35
N LEU A 488 7.06 19.07 4.23
CA LEU A 488 5.71 18.87 4.80
C LEU A 488 5.62 19.20 6.29
N HIS A 489 6.76 19.33 6.97
CA HIS A 489 6.83 19.43 8.44
C HIS A 489 7.73 20.57 8.89
N GLN A 490 7.41 21.15 10.05
CA GLN A 490 8.25 22.19 10.65
C GLN A 490 9.52 21.60 11.25
N ALA A 491 10.59 22.39 11.29
CA ALA A 491 11.90 21.94 11.82
C ALA A 491 11.86 21.55 13.32
N GLU A 492 10.88 22.07 14.03
CA GLU A 492 10.64 21.85 15.47
C GLU A 492 9.82 20.58 15.76
N GLU A 493 9.29 19.92 14.72
CA GLU A 493 8.53 18.68 14.88
C GLU A 493 9.44 17.49 15.13
N LEU A 494 9.84 17.32 16.39
CA LEU A 494 10.83 16.34 16.84
C LEU A 494 10.23 15.25 17.72
N ARG A 495 8.90 15.19 17.85
CA ARG A 495 8.28 14.15 18.66
C ARG A 495 8.60 12.77 18.13
N GLU A 496 9.01 11.90 19.03
CA GLU A 496 9.13 10.49 18.80
C GLU A 496 7.84 9.77 19.21
N TYR A 497 7.34 8.91 18.31
CA TYR A 497 6.16 8.08 18.56
C TYR A 497 6.61 6.61 18.63
N PRO A 498 6.61 5.97 19.82
CA PRO A 498 6.99 4.56 19.95
C PRO A 498 6.07 3.65 19.15
N LYS A 499 6.64 2.66 18.47
CA LYS A 499 5.88 1.61 17.80
C LYS A 499 5.64 0.43 18.74
N VAL A 500 4.38 0.08 18.94
CA VAL A 500 3.99 -1.08 19.79
C VAL A 500 4.63 -2.40 19.31
N VAL A 501 4.91 -2.50 18.02
CA VAL A 501 5.51 -3.69 17.41
C VAL A 501 7.01 -3.86 17.68
N SER A 502 7.69 -2.84 18.23
CA SER A 502 9.10 -2.96 18.62
C SER A 502 9.33 -3.99 19.74
N GLU A 503 8.29 -4.28 20.54
CA GLU A 503 8.33 -5.24 21.66
C GLU A 503 8.04 -6.68 21.22
N LEU A 504 7.70 -6.90 19.93
CA LEU A 504 7.45 -8.25 19.43
C LEU A 504 8.77 -8.91 19.01
N ASP A 505 9.00 -10.12 19.49
CA ASP A 505 10.00 -11.03 18.93
C ASP A 505 9.59 -11.37 17.50
N ILE A 506 10.26 -10.71 16.55
CA ILE A 506 10.00 -10.87 15.11
C ILE A 506 11.02 -11.84 14.48
N ASP A 507 11.87 -12.46 15.30
CA ASP A 507 12.91 -13.41 14.87
C ASP A 507 12.37 -14.84 14.65
#